data_9e4a2669d0421ac9c46d97fbdba445a9
#
_entry.id   9e4a2669d0421ac9c46d97fbdba445a9
#
_cell.length_a   1.000
_cell.length_b   1.000
_cell.length_c   1.000
_cell.angle_alpha   90.00
_cell.angle_beta   90.00
_cell.angle_gamma   90.00
#
_symmetry.space_group_name_H-M   'P 1'
#
loop_
_entity.id
_entity.type
_entity.pdbx_description
1 polymer ?
#
loop_
_entity_poly.entity_id
_entity_poly.type
_entity_poly.pdbx_seq_one_letter_code
_entity_poly.pdbx_strand_id
1 'polypeptide(L)'
;MEVRVMGESRKPLLFVSNPGVGVFNPLYVIAAELARRGTEDLWFATDESLRADIEKIEGGGGVRFASLGETDPTHSPADWDDEMYRLVTQRSRWKAHHAVVRRGFDPDGGEAKYLALDALAEEIDPALMVFDSVNPLGLLIALKRKIPFVLSSPFLPSNLLLAKTPRGFPMMHTGLPLNMSFRQRVANNVFKIRAGLMFLHPKMLRLALKGVARVRQLQLPREMLSPSAKIDCADAVLCYTVFGLEYPLPLPDKFHLVGAIIPPLPEAEEDGELSRWLDANPSVVYIGLGTITRLTRPEVHALVEVARRLDGRHSVLWKLPTEQQRMLPPRDELPANLRIESWVPSQLDVLAHPNVRLFFNHGGANAFHEGLYFGKPQIIRPLWVDCYDQAIRGVDSGVSLTVDDPQTIDADDVVAKMTRLLDDPSFRERAEFFAEAQREAGGTRAAADLILGNPALK
;
A
#
# COMPACT_ATOMS: atom_id res chain seq x y z
N MET A 1 25.56 12.02 48.18
CA MET A 1 25.55 12.93 47.00
C MET A 1 25.80 12.02 45.80
N GLU A 2 24.73 11.38 45.35
CA GLU A 2 24.79 10.49 44.17
C GLU A 2 24.87 11.38 42.93
N VAL A 3 25.97 11.24 42.21
CA VAL A 3 26.12 11.80 40.87
C VAL A 3 25.20 10.99 39.94
N ARG A 4 24.03 11.55 39.58
CA ARG A 4 23.27 11.10 38.44
C ARG A 4 24.18 11.21 37.22
N VAL A 5 24.69 10.09 36.74
CA VAL A 5 25.26 9.99 35.40
C VAL A 5 24.13 10.40 34.45
N MET A 6 24.25 11.57 33.84
CA MET A 6 23.39 12.00 32.74
C MET A 6 23.57 10.92 31.65
N GLY A 7 22.55 10.07 31.49
CA GLY A 7 22.50 9.13 30.39
C GLY A 7 22.67 9.92 29.10
N GLU A 8 23.53 9.43 28.20
CA GLU A 8 23.62 9.98 26.84
C GLU A 8 22.19 10.00 26.26
N SER A 9 21.73 11.21 25.90
CA SER A 9 20.44 11.40 25.24
C SER A 9 20.42 10.50 24.01
N ARG A 10 19.53 9.51 23.93
CA ARG A 10 19.35 8.69 22.74
C ARG A 10 19.02 9.63 21.60
N LYS A 11 19.72 9.47 20.47
CA LYS A 11 19.43 10.26 19.28
C LYS A 11 18.05 9.92 18.73
N PRO A 12 17.35 10.89 18.14
CA PRO A 12 15.99 10.72 17.63
C PRO A 12 15.87 9.65 16.54
N LEU A 13 14.67 9.06 16.44
CA LEU A 13 14.26 8.22 15.33
C LEU A 13 13.29 9.01 14.45
N LEU A 14 13.62 9.18 13.17
CA LEU A 14 12.85 9.99 12.22
C LEU A 14 12.11 9.11 11.21
N PHE A 15 10.79 9.14 11.26
CA PHE A 15 9.91 8.61 10.22
C PHE A 15 9.68 9.66 9.12
N VAL A 16 9.67 9.25 7.85
CA VAL A 16 9.35 10.13 6.73
C VAL A 16 8.42 9.41 5.77
N SER A 17 7.26 9.99 5.48
CA SER A 17 6.28 9.39 4.57
C SER A 17 5.69 10.39 3.59
N ASN A 18 5.38 9.90 2.39
CA ASN A 18 4.44 10.56 1.51
C ASN A 18 3.00 10.46 2.07
N PRO A 19 2.08 11.38 1.72
CA PRO A 19 0.74 11.40 2.29
C PRO A 19 -0.19 10.30 1.76
N GLY A 20 0.22 9.51 0.78
CA GLY A 20 -0.60 8.43 0.23
C GLY A 20 -0.92 7.34 1.25
N VAL A 21 -2.21 7.06 1.47
CA VAL A 21 -2.72 6.09 2.46
C VAL A 21 -1.98 4.74 2.41
N GLY A 22 -1.65 4.25 1.20
CA GLY A 22 -0.96 2.96 1.01
C GLY A 22 0.45 2.90 1.58
N VAL A 23 1.15 4.02 1.73
CA VAL A 23 2.52 4.11 2.26
C VAL A 23 2.56 4.76 3.65
N PHE A 24 1.66 5.68 3.92
CA PHE A 24 1.55 6.37 5.21
C PHE A 24 1.06 5.44 6.33
N ASN A 25 -0.07 4.75 6.13
CA ASN A 25 -0.69 3.93 7.18
C ASN A 25 0.26 2.90 7.81
N PRO A 26 1.03 2.11 7.05
CA PRO A 26 1.97 1.16 7.66
C PRO A 26 3.02 1.85 8.54
N LEU A 27 3.57 2.98 8.09
CA LEU A 27 4.56 3.73 8.89
C LEU A 27 3.92 4.35 10.14
N TYR A 28 2.70 4.88 10.01
CA TYR A 28 1.91 5.38 11.13
C TYR A 28 1.71 4.30 12.21
N VAL A 29 1.27 3.11 11.81
CA VAL A 29 1.04 1.99 12.72
C VAL A 29 2.33 1.53 13.40
N ILE A 30 3.45 1.49 12.68
CA ILE A 30 4.76 1.13 13.25
C ILE A 30 5.24 2.21 14.24
N ALA A 31 5.09 3.50 13.91
CA ALA A 31 5.44 4.59 14.81
C ALA A 31 4.61 4.57 16.09
N ALA A 32 3.30 4.31 15.97
CA ALA A 32 2.41 4.15 17.11
C ALA A 32 2.81 2.95 17.99
N GLU A 33 3.20 1.83 17.41
CA GLU A 33 3.70 0.67 18.14
C GLU A 33 4.99 0.99 18.91
N LEU A 34 5.92 1.72 18.30
CA LEU A 34 7.14 2.15 18.98
C LEU A 34 6.86 3.11 20.14
N ALA A 35 5.94 4.06 19.96
CA ALA A 35 5.48 4.95 21.03
C ALA A 35 4.84 4.15 22.16
N ARG A 36 3.97 3.18 21.86
CA ARG A 36 3.34 2.29 22.84
C ARG A 36 4.36 1.46 23.63
N ARG A 37 5.50 1.11 23.02
CA ARG A 37 6.62 0.41 23.68
C ARG A 37 7.50 1.35 24.53
N GLY A 38 7.17 2.63 24.60
CA GLY A 38 7.90 3.62 25.37
C GLY A 38 9.16 4.14 24.69
N THR A 39 9.26 4.03 23.36
CA THR A 39 10.35 4.66 22.62
C THR A 39 10.20 6.17 22.69
N GLU A 40 11.23 6.83 23.16
CA GLU A 40 11.29 8.30 23.29
C GLU A 40 11.88 8.93 22.00
N ASP A 41 11.71 10.26 21.85
CA ASP A 41 12.25 11.06 20.74
C ASP A 41 11.89 10.51 19.33
N LEU A 42 10.63 10.13 19.15
CA LEU A 42 10.07 9.78 17.85
C LEU A 42 9.61 11.03 17.10
N TRP A 43 10.05 11.15 15.86
CA TRP A 43 9.63 12.20 14.94
C TRP A 43 8.98 11.62 13.71
N PHE A 44 7.95 12.29 13.20
CA PHE A 44 7.28 11.90 11.96
C PHE A 44 7.14 13.12 11.04
N ALA A 45 7.89 13.10 9.94
CA ALA A 45 7.88 14.13 8.92
C ALA A 45 6.97 13.71 7.75
N THR A 46 5.93 14.48 7.51
CA THR A 46 4.97 14.27 6.41
C THR A 46 4.24 15.58 6.10
N ASP A 47 3.24 15.51 5.22
CA ASP A 47 2.45 16.67 4.79
C ASP A 47 1.58 17.20 5.94
N GLU A 48 1.32 18.51 5.92
CA GLU A 48 0.56 19.22 6.96
C GLU A 48 -0.83 18.63 7.20
N SER A 49 -1.48 18.14 6.15
CA SER A 49 -2.81 17.52 6.21
C SER A 49 -2.91 16.31 7.15
N LEU A 50 -1.78 15.68 7.49
CA LEU A 50 -1.71 14.49 8.36
C LEU A 50 -1.27 14.81 9.80
N ARG A 51 -1.09 16.09 10.14
CA ARG A 51 -0.72 16.52 11.49
C ARG A 51 -1.61 15.93 12.57
N ALA A 52 -2.92 16.08 12.41
CA ALA A 52 -3.90 15.64 13.39
C ALA A 52 -3.87 14.12 13.64
N ASP A 53 -3.46 13.31 12.65
CA ASP A 53 -3.34 11.88 12.82
C ASP A 53 -2.08 11.52 13.60
N ILE A 54 -0.94 12.17 13.33
CA ILE A 54 0.30 11.94 14.07
C ILE A 54 0.17 12.39 15.52
N GLU A 55 -0.45 13.54 15.78
CA GLU A 55 -0.62 14.09 17.13
C GLU A 55 -1.57 13.25 18.03
N LYS A 56 -2.36 12.34 17.44
CA LYS A 56 -3.17 11.36 18.19
C LYS A 56 -2.36 10.18 18.73
N ILE A 57 -1.11 9.97 18.27
CA ILE A 57 -0.32 8.83 18.73
C ILE A 57 0.10 9.04 20.18
N GLU A 58 -0.33 8.15 21.07
CA GLU A 58 -0.07 8.16 22.50
C GLU A 58 1.06 7.19 22.87
N GLY A 59 1.70 7.41 24.03
CA GLY A 59 2.77 6.56 24.60
C GLY A 59 4.18 7.13 24.42
N GLY A 60 5.13 6.71 25.25
CA GLY A 60 6.57 7.01 25.18
C GLY A 60 6.98 8.48 25.14
N GLY A 61 6.08 9.42 25.33
CA GLY A 61 6.31 10.85 25.07
C GLY A 61 5.65 11.33 23.78
N GLY A 62 4.90 10.45 23.11
CA GLY A 62 4.22 10.72 21.83
C GLY A 62 5.16 10.67 20.63
N VAL A 63 4.61 11.06 19.48
CA VAL A 63 5.36 11.23 18.24
C VAL A 63 5.32 12.71 17.85
N ARG A 64 6.48 13.32 17.69
CA ARG A 64 6.57 14.73 17.31
C ARG A 64 6.33 14.87 15.81
N PHE A 65 5.35 15.67 15.45
CA PHE A 65 5.05 15.97 14.04
C PHE A 65 6.02 17.03 13.50
N ALA A 66 6.51 16.80 12.27
CA ALA A 66 7.25 17.80 11.51
C ALA A 66 6.60 17.98 10.14
N SER A 67 6.20 19.22 9.83
CA SER A 67 5.56 19.54 8.55
C SER A 67 6.58 19.58 7.41
N LEU A 68 6.28 18.88 6.33
CA LEU A 68 6.98 19.02 5.05
C LEU A 68 6.24 19.97 4.08
N GLY A 69 5.22 20.69 4.57
CA GLY A 69 4.40 21.60 3.78
C GLY A 69 3.08 20.99 3.34
N GLU A 70 2.40 21.69 2.45
CA GLU A 70 1.09 21.27 1.93
C GLU A 70 1.19 20.07 0.99
N THR A 71 0.09 19.32 0.92
CA THR A 71 0.00 18.19 -0.02
C THR A 71 -0.04 18.69 -1.46
N ASP A 72 0.90 18.22 -2.27
CA ASP A 72 0.83 18.44 -3.71
C ASP A 72 -0.19 17.47 -4.33
N PRO A 73 -1.32 17.96 -4.86
CA PRO A 73 -2.34 17.11 -5.47
C PRO A 73 -1.79 16.23 -6.59
N THR A 74 -0.70 16.66 -7.21
CA THR A 74 -0.08 15.92 -8.31
C THR A 74 0.59 14.63 -7.85
N HIS A 75 0.98 14.55 -6.59
CA HIS A 75 1.63 13.39 -5.99
C HIS A 75 0.71 12.57 -5.07
N SER A 76 -0.52 13.05 -4.83
CA SER A 76 -1.54 12.33 -4.08
C SER A 76 -2.51 11.59 -5.01
N PRO A 77 -2.53 10.25 -5.07
CA PRO A 77 -3.45 9.51 -5.93
C PRO A 77 -4.93 9.79 -5.66
N ALA A 78 -5.29 10.16 -4.44
CA ALA A 78 -6.66 10.52 -4.08
C ALA A 78 -7.11 11.83 -4.75
N ASP A 79 -6.17 12.74 -4.98
CA ASP A 79 -6.40 14.09 -5.50
C ASP A 79 -6.15 14.19 -7.02
N TRP A 80 -5.87 13.08 -7.70
CA TRP A 80 -5.68 13.09 -9.14
C TRP A 80 -6.90 13.67 -9.86
N ASP A 81 -6.66 14.56 -10.82
CA ASP A 81 -7.70 15.00 -11.74
C ASP A 81 -8.21 13.86 -12.64
N ASP A 82 -9.27 14.11 -13.38
CA ASP A 82 -9.89 13.11 -14.25
C ASP A 82 -8.99 12.69 -15.40
N GLU A 83 -8.07 13.55 -15.85
CA GLU A 83 -7.12 13.23 -16.90
C GLU A 83 -6.08 12.23 -16.38
N MET A 84 -5.45 12.51 -15.24
CA MET A 84 -4.48 11.62 -14.63
C MET A 84 -5.10 10.28 -14.24
N TYR A 85 -6.30 10.32 -13.63
CA TYR A 85 -7.04 9.09 -13.31
C TYR A 85 -7.24 8.21 -14.55
N ARG A 86 -7.74 8.78 -15.66
CA ARG A 86 -7.91 8.05 -16.95
C ARG A 86 -6.59 7.53 -17.51
N LEU A 87 -5.50 8.29 -17.38
CA LEU A 87 -4.18 7.86 -17.86
C LEU A 87 -3.65 6.64 -17.10
N VAL A 88 -3.83 6.58 -15.79
CA VAL A 88 -3.29 5.48 -14.96
C VAL A 88 -4.21 4.26 -14.89
N THR A 89 -5.51 4.44 -15.11
CA THR A 89 -6.49 3.34 -15.08
C THR A 89 -6.82 2.78 -16.48
N GLN A 90 -6.23 3.31 -17.55
CA GLN A 90 -6.54 2.88 -18.91
C GLN A 90 -6.22 1.40 -19.16
N ARG A 91 -6.96 0.78 -20.10
CA ARG A 91 -6.82 -0.66 -20.46
C ARG A 91 -5.39 -1.07 -20.84
N SER A 92 -4.63 -0.18 -21.46
CA SER A 92 -3.24 -0.47 -21.85
C SER A 92 -2.29 -0.38 -20.66
N ARG A 93 -1.86 -1.52 -20.13
CA ARG A 93 -0.87 -1.60 -19.04
C ARG A 93 0.39 -0.79 -19.32
N TRP A 94 0.87 -0.87 -20.55
CA TRP A 94 2.04 -0.11 -20.97
C TRP A 94 1.84 1.40 -20.85
N LYS A 95 0.71 1.92 -21.36
CA LYS A 95 0.44 3.35 -21.29
C LYS A 95 0.22 3.83 -19.85
N ALA A 96 -0.46 3.02 -19.03
CA ALA A 96 -0.65 3.29 -17.61
C ALA A 96 0.70 3.32 -16.86
N HIS A 97 1.54 2.30 -17.04
CA HIS A 97 2.89 2.23 -16.49
C HIS A 97 3.73 3.46 -16.90
N HIS A 98 3.74 3.80 -18.20
CA HIS A 98 4.46 4.96 -18.71
C HIS A 98 3.99 6.28 -18.07
N ALA A 99 2.67 6.45 -17.87
CA ALA A 99 2.11 7.64 -17.24
C ALA A 99 2.60 7.79 -15.79
N VAL A 100 2.55 6.71 -15.01
CA VAL A 100 3.00 6.70 -13.61
C VAL A 100 4.50 6.96 -13.50
N VAL A 101 5.33 6.24 -14.26
CA VAL A 101 6.79 6.41 -14.21
C VAL A 101 7.20 7.82 -14.63
N ARG A 102 6.59 8.34 -15.71
CA ARG A 102 6.89 9.70 -16.17
C ARG A 102 6.55 10.76 -15.13
N ARG A 103 5.45 10.58 -14.38
CA ARG A 103 5.04 11.54 -13.36
C ARG A 103 5.92 11.44 -12.11
N GLY A 104 6.27 10.21 -11.69
CA GLY A 104 7.17 10.01 -10.56
C GLY A 104 8.60 10.50 -10.81
N PHE A 105 8.94 10.87 -12.06
CA PHE A 105 10.26 11.36 -12.44
C PHE A 105 10.23 12.90 -12.63
N ASP A 106 10.02 13.62 -11.50
CA ASP A 106 10.06 15.09 -11.49
C ASP A 106 11.25 15.59 -10.67
N PRO A 107 12.36 15.99 -11.32
CA PRO A 107 13.55 16.49 -10.64
C PRO A 107 13.40 17.93 -10.12
N ASP A 108 12.40 18.65 -10.55
CA ASP A 108 12.14 20.05 -10.17
C ASP A 108 11.09 20.12 -9.02
N GLY A 109 10.34 19.03 -8.80
CA GLY A 109 9.34 18.93 -7.74
C GLY A 109 9.96 18.66 -6.36
N GLY A 110 9.28 19.13 -5.32
CA GLY A 110 9.62 18.81 -3.93
C GLY A 110 10.81 19.58 -3.34
N GLU A 111 11.32 20.65 -3.97
CA GLU A 111 12.46 21.43 -3.43
C GLU A 111 12.15 22.00 -2.04
N ALA A 112 10.97 22.55 -1.84
CA ALA A 112 10.57 23.10 -0.54
C ALA A 112 10.52 22.00 0.54
N LYS A 113 9.95 20.84 0.22
CA LYS A 113 9.92 19.67 1.11
C LYS A 113 11.33 19.12 1.38
N TYR A 114 12.20 19.12 0.36
CA TYR A 114 13.59 18.73 0.54
C TYR A 114 14.32 19.66 1.54
N LEU A 115 14.17 20.99 1.39
CA LEU A 115 14.79 21.96 2.28
C LEU A 115 14.25 21.84 3.71
N ALA A 116 12.94 21.64 3.87
CA ALA A 116 12.32 21.44 5.17
C ALA A 116 12.84 20.16 5.85
N LEU A 117 12.91 19.05 5.13
CA LEU A 117 13.43 17.78 5.67
C LEU A 117 14.92 17.83 5.95
N ASP A 118 15.71 18.55 5.13
CA ASP A 118 17.14 18.73 5.35
C ASP A 118 17.42 19.57 6.62
N ALA A 119 16.67 20.66 6.80
CA ALA A 119 16.76 21.49 8.00
C ALA A 119 16.34 20.72 9.27
N LEU A 120 15.24 19.97 9.20
CA LEU A 120 14.81 19.11 10.30
C LEU A 120 15.89 18.07 10.66
N ALA A 121 16.44 17.37 9.68
CA ALA A 121 17.46 16.36 9.92
C ALA A 121 18.77 16.96 10.48
N GLU A 122 19.06 18.22 10.16
CA GLU A 122 20.17 18.97 10.77
C GLU A 122 19.89 19.32 12.23
N GLU A 123 18.68 19.78 12.53
CA GLU A 123 18.26 20.19 13.86
C GLU A 123 18.25 19.03 14.85
N ILE A 124 17.64 17.89 14.46
CA ILE A 124 17.42 16.78 15.37
C ILE A 124 18.54 15.72 15.36
N ASP A 125 19.42 15.72 14.34
CA ASP A 125 20.52 14.76 14.16
C ASP A 125 20.07 13.29 14.40
N PRO A 126 19.11 12.75 13.61
CA PRO A 126 18.52 11.46 13.90
C PRO A 126 19.53 10.32 13.77
N ALA A 127 19.48 9.35 14.69
CA ALA A 127 20.32 8.15 14.62
C ALA A 127 19.91 7.23 13.45
N LEU A 128 18.61 7.18 13.16
CA LEU A 128 18.04 6.31 12.15
C LEU A 128 16.86 7.00 11.48
N MET A 129 16.75 6.82 10.16
CA MET A 129 15.54 7.20 9.41
C MET A 129 14.76 5.96 9.00
N VAL A 130 13.42 6.04 9.03
CA VAL A 130 12.51 5.02 8.51
C VAL A 130 11.58 5.68 7.51
N PHE A 131 11.62 5.29 6.24
CA PHE A 131 10.79 5.95 5.23
C PHE A 131 10.24 5.00 4.18
N ASP A 132 9.16 5.44 3.52
CA ASP A 132 8.51 4.63 2.49
C ASP A 132 9.38 4.48 1.22
N SER A 133 9.28 3.33 0.57
CA SER A 133 10.13 2.95 -0.56
C SER A 133 9.92 3.77 -1.84
N VAL A 134 8.90 4.62 -1.88
CA VAL A 134 8.64 5.57 -2.99
C VAL A 134 8.91 7.02 -2.60
N ASN A 135 9.57 7.25 -1.46
CA ASN A 135 9.97 8.58 -0.98
C ASN A 135 11.41 8.91 -1.41
N PRO A 136 11.62 9.71 -2.46
CA PRO A 136 12.96 10.09 -2.90
C PRO A 136 13.64 11.05 -1.92
N LEU A 137 12.87 11.86 -1.18
CA LEU A 137 13.43 12.87 -0.27
C LEU A 137 14.10 12.21 0.95
N GLY A 138 13.46 11.18 1.52
CA GLY A 138 14.06 10.38 2.59
C GLY A 138 15.41 9.80 2.18
N LEU A 139 15.48 9.22 0.98
CA LEU A 139 16.73 8.68 0.44
C LEU A 139 17.79 9.77 0.23
N LEU A 140 17.40 10.92 -0.34
CA LEU A 140 18.30 12.04 -0.57
C LEU A 140 18.95 12.53 0.73
N ILE A 141 18.15 12.74 1.78
CA ILE A 141 18.64 13.22 3.06
C ILE A 141 19.49 12.18 3.78
N ALA A 142 19.02 10.93 3.82
CA ALA A 142 19.77 9.84 4.44
C ALA A 142 21.18 9.70 3.84
N LEU A 143 21.30 9.70 2.51
CA LEU A 143 22.60 9.60 1.84
C LEU A 143 23.47 10.87 2.00
N LYS A 144 22.87 12.06 1.89
CA LYS A 144 23.59 13.33 2.06
C LYS A 144 24.22 13.46 3.44
N ARG A 145 23.43 13.12 4.46
CA ARG A 145 23.81 13.26 5.87
C ARG A 145 24.43 12.00 6.47
N LYS A 146 24.54 10.92 5.67
CA LYS A 146 25.07 9.61 6.07
C LYS A 146 24.29 9.03 7.26
N ILE A 147 22.97 9.21 7.28
CA ILE A 147 22.11 8.66 8.31
C ILE A 147 21.72 7.24 7.89
N PRO A 148 21.93 6.22 8.74
CA PRO A 148 21.41 4.87 8.54
C PRO A 148 19.90 4.87 8.29
N PHE A 149 19.38 3.93 7.48
CA PHE A 149 17.95 3.94 7.22
C PHE A 149 17.34 2.58 6.94
N VAL A 150 16.07 2.45 7.29
CA VAL A 150 15.20 1.32 7.02
C VAL A 150 14.14 1.74 6.01
N LEU A 151 13.93 0.91 4.98
CA LEU A 151 12.86 1.11 4.01
C LEU A 151 11.59 0.36 4.42
N SER A 152 10.47 1.05 4.33
CA SER A 152 9.11 0.54 4.50
C SER A 152 8.48 0.33 3.12
N SER A 153 8.02 -0.87 2.81
CA SER A 153 7.45 -1.16 1.48
C SER A 153 6.19 -2.01 1.54
N PRO A 154 5.04 -1.45 1.17
CA PRO A 154 3.83 -2.22 0.93
C PRO A 154 3.88 -2.98 -0.40
N PHE A 155 4.82 -2.64 -1.28
CA PHE A 155 4.93 -3.25 -2.60
C PHE A 155 5.65 -4.60 -2.52
N LEU A 156 5.39 -5.43 -3.54
CA LEU A 156 6.06 -6.73 -3.67
C LEU A 156 7.59 -6.56 -3.73
N PRO A 157 8.37 -7.43 -3.06
CA PRO A 157 9.84 -7.43 -3.16
C PRO A 157 10.36 -7.43 -4.60
N SER A 158 9.69 -8.15 -5.50
CA SER A 158 10.03 -8.18 -6.93
C SER A 158 9.92 -6.81 -7.61
N ASN A 159 9.04 -5.93 -7.13
CA ASN A 159 8.92 -4.57 -7.66
C ASN A 159 10.08 -3.66 -7.23
N LEU A 160 10.69 -3.94 -6.09
CA LEU A 160 11.90 -3.24 -5.62
C LEU A 160 13.18 -3.76 -6.29
N LEU A 161 13.22 -5.07 -6.60
CA LEU A 161 14.39 -5.77 -7.12
C LEU A 161 14.40 -5.93 -8.65
N LEU A 162 13.79 -5.01 -9.40
CA LEU A 162 13.60 -5.12 -10.85
C LEU A 162 14.83 -5.59 -11.63
N ALA A 163 16.00 -5.04 -11.32
CA ALA A 163 17.27 -5.39 -11.99
C ALA A 163 17.82 -6.75 -11.54
N LYS A 164 17.32 -7.31 -10.44
CA LYS A 164 17.81 -8.55 -9.80
C LYS A 164 16.81 -9.70 -9.92
N THR A 165 15.66 -9.50 -10.56
CA THR A 165 14.66 -10.58 -10.78
C THR A 165 15.22 -11.62 -11.75
N PRO A 166 14.88 -12.92 -11.57
CA PRO A 166 15.31 -14.00 -12.46
C PRO A 166 14.88 -13.77 -13.92
N ARG A 167 15.61 -14.38 -14.86
CA ARG A 167 15.19 -14.38 -16.27
C ARG A 167 13.80 -15.01 -16.40
N GLY A 168 12.92 -14.39 -17.18
CA GLY A 168 11.54 -14.86 -17.35
C GLY A 168 10.57 -14.43 -16.27
N PHE A 169 11.02 -13.77 -15.19
CA PHE A 169 10.13 -13.24 -14.18
C PHE A 169 9.17 -12.17 -14.77
N PRO A 170 7.90 -12.11 -14.35
CA PRO A 170 6.98 -11.10 -14.84
C PRO A 170 7.45 -9.69 -14.48
N MET A 171 7.34 -8.78 -15.44
CA MET A 171 7.66 -7.37 -15.21
C MET A 171 6.56 -6.73 -14.33
N MET A 172 6.95 -5.86 -13.43
CA MET A 172 6.02 -5.11 -12.59
C MET A 172 4.94 -4.40 -13.42
N HIS A 173 3.75 -4.26 -12.86
CA HIS A 173 2.59 -3.62 -13.46
C HIS A 173 1.99 -4.35 -14.67
N THR A 174 2.46 -5.55 -14.97
CA THR A 174 1.90 -6.35 -16.08
C THR A 174 0.71 -7.20 -15.67
N GLY A 175 0.64 -7.60 -14.41
CA GLY A 175 -0.34 -8.58 -13.92
C GLY A 175 -0.17 -9.96 -14.59
N LEU A 176 1.06 -10.32 -14.97
CA LEU A 176 1.35 -11.63 -15.57
C LEU A 176 1.71 -12.67 -14.51
N PRO A 177 1.27 -13.93 -14.67
CA PRO A 177 1.61 -15.02 -13.76
C PRO A 177 3.09 -15.42 -13.88
N LEU A 178 3.61 -16.14 -12.87
CA LEU A 178 4.95 -16.71 -12.95
C LEU A 178 5.05 -17.73 -14.10
N ASN A 179 4.04 -18.61 -14.22
CA ASN A 179 3.95 -19.63 -15.27
C ASN A 179 3.27 -19.08 -16.53
N MET A 180 4.00 -18.21 -17.23
CA MET A 180 3.49 -17.56 -18.43
C MET A 180 3.38 -18.53 -19.63
N SER A 181 2.28 -18.43 -20.37
CA SER A 181 2.17 -18.99 -21.72
C SER A 181 3.17 -18.34 -22.67
N PHE A 182 3.37 -18.93 -23.85
CA PHE A 182 4.28 -18.35 -24.86
C PHE A 182 3.89 -16.91 -25.24
N ARG A 183 2.60 -16.64 -25.44
CA ARG A 183 2.10 -15.28 -25.76
C ARG A 183 2.37 -14.29 -24.63
N GLN A 184 2.17 -14.70 -23.38
CA GLN A 184 2.45 -13.88 -22.20
C GLN A 184 3.94 -13.60 -22.03
N ARG A 185 4.82 -14.58 -22.30
CA ARG A 185 6.28 -14.39 -22.29
C ARG A 185 6.73 -13.36 -23.34
N VAL A 186 6.17 -13.44 -24.55
CA VAL A 186 6.44 -12.44 -25.59
C VAL A 186 5.97 -11.06 -25.14
N ALA A 187 4.75 -10.95 -24.62
CA ALA A 187 4.21 -9.67 -24.11
C ALA A 187 5.06 -9.10 -22.98
N ASN A 188 5.50 -9.93 -22.02
CA ASN A 188 6.40 -9.56 -20.94
C ASN A 188 7.74 -8.99 -21.46
N ASN A 189 8.35 -9.68 -22.43
CA ASN A 189 9.62 -9.24 -23.00
C ASN A 189 9.46 -7.92 -23.78
N VAL A 190 8.39 -7.78 -24.56
CA VAL A 190 8.06 -6.52 -25.24
C VAL A 190 7.87 -5.40 -24.24
N PHE A 191 7.20 -5.65 -23.12
CA PHE A 191 7.01 -4.66 -22.06
C PHE A 191 8.37 -4.25 -21.45
N LYS A 192 9.24 -5.22 -21.11
CA LYS A 192 10.59 -4.96 -20.58
C LYS A 192 11.44 -4.11 -21.54
N ILE A 193 11.42 -4.45 -22.84
CA ILE A 193 12.14 -3.68 -23.86
C ILE A 193 11.61 -2.26 -23.93
N ARG A 194 10.28 -2.07 -23.97
CA ARG A 194 9.66 -0.75 -23.98
C ARG A 194 10.00 0.06 -22.73
N ALA A 195 10.02 -0.58 -21.55
CA ALA A 195 10.38 0.08 -20.29
C ALA A 195 11.85 0.56 -20.32
N GLY A 196 12.77 -0.23 -20.86
CA GLY A 196 14.16 0.20 -21.07
C GLY A 196 14.28 1.33 -22.09
N LEU A 197 13.63 1.19 -23.25
CA LEU A 197 13.68 2.20 -24.32
C LEU A 197 13.00 3.53 -23.93
N MET A 198 12.08 3.52 -22.95
CA MET A 198 11.43 4.74 -22.45
C MET A 198 12.46 5.78 -22.00
N PHE A 199 13.54 5.35 -21.35
CA PHE A 199 14.59 6.27 -20.87
C PHE A 199 15.45 6.85 -22.00
N LEU A 200 15.39 6.30 -23.22
CA LEU A 200 16.02 6.87 -24.42
C LEU A 200 15.16 7.93 -25.10
N HIS A 201 13.88 8.07 -24.70
CA HIS A 201 13.02 9.11 -25.24
C HIS A 201 13.55 10.50 -24.85
N PRO A 202 13.64 11.49 -25.80
CA PRO A 202 14.28 12.77 -25.53
C PRO A 202 13.77 13.52 -24.29
N LYS A 203 12.47 13.42 -23.99
CA LYS A 203 11.90 14.02 -22.77
C LYS A 203 12.42 13.35 -21.50
N MET A 204 12.43 12.01 -21.46
CA MET A 204 12.94 11.26 -20.33
C MET A 204 14.46 11.45 -20.15
N LEU A 205 15.20 11.47 -21.26
CA LEU A 205 16.63 11.75 -21.24
C LEU A 205 16.93 13.14 -20.66
N ARG A 206 16.16 14.16 -21.07
CA ARG A 206 16.28 15.51 -20.49
C ARG A 206 16.01 15.53 -18.99
N LEU A 207 14.96 14.84 -18.54
CA LEU A 207 14.64 14.72 -17.10
C LEU A 207 15.76 13.99 -16.35
N ALA A 208 16.29 12.90 -16.90
CA ALA A 208 17.42 12.18 -16.33
C ALA A 208 18.68 13.07 -16.23
N LEU A 209 18.99 13.83 -17.27
CA LEU A 209 20.11 14.77 -17.25
C LEU A 209 19.92 15.91 -16.24
N LYS A 210 18.69 16.43 -16.09
CA LYS A 210 18.36 17.38 -15.02
C LYS A 210 18.56 16.76 -13.64
N GLY A 211 18.10 15.52 -13.42
CA GLY A 211 18.34 14.79 -12.18
C GLY A 211 19.81 14.65 -11.86
N VAL A 212 20.65 14.28 -12.85
CA VAL A 212 22.11 14.21 -12.68
C VAL A 212 22.71 15.58 -12.34
N ALA A 213 22.26 16.64 -13.02
CA ALA A 213 22.70 17.99 -12.74
C ALA A 213 22.32 18.42 -11.32
N ARG A 214 21.11 18.07 -10.86
CA ARG A 214 20.62 18.35 -9.51
C ARG A 214 21.44 17.62 -8.44
N VAL A 215 21.73 16.33 -8.64
CA VAL A 215 22.62 15.56 -7.76
C VAL A 215 23.97 16.25 -7.62
N ARG A 216 24.55 16.75 -8.70
CA ARG A 216 25.83 17.49 -8.68
C ARG A 216 25.71 18.84 -7.98
N GLN A 217 24.67 19.62 -8.30
CA GLN A 217 24.42 20.94 -7.72
C GLN A 217 24.25 20.86 -6.19
N LEU A 218 23.51 19.86 -5.71
CA LEU A 218 23.27 19.63 -4.28
C LEU A 218 24.39 18.84 -3.61
N GLN A 219 25.48 18.53 -4.32
CA GLN A 219 26.62 17.74 -3.83
C GLN A 219 26.22 16.40 -3.22
N LEU A 220 25.17 15.77 -3.81
CA LEU A 220 24.65 14.49 -3.33
C LEU A 220 25.61 13.35 -3.66
N PRO A 221 25.60 12.26 -2.87
CA PRO A 221 26.39 11.07 -3.13
C PRO A 221 26.12 10.48 -4.52
N ARG A 222 27.19 9.98 -5.18
CA ARG A 222 27.08 9.41 -6.55
C ARG A 222 26.21 8.16 -6.60
N GLU A 223 26.07 7.47 -5.49
CA GLU A 223 25.18 6.33 -5.26
C GLU A 223 23.76 6.63 -5.66
N MET A 224 23.30 7.89 -5.51
CA MET A 224 21.99 8.35 -5.97
C MET A 224 21.71 8.15 -7.46
N LEU A 225 22.75 8.07 -8.27
CA LEU A 225 22.61 7.81 -9.70
C LEU A 225 22.37 6.33 -10.03
N SER A 226 22.51 5.44 -9.05
CA SER A 226 22.20 4.03 -9.20
C SER A 226 20.69 3.78 -9.03
N PRO A 227 20.03 3.09 -9.96
CA PRO A 227 18.63 2.69 -9.78
C PRO A 227 18.38 1.81 -8.56
N SER A 228 19.40 1.14 -8.04
CA SER A 228 19.34 0.28 -6.87
C SER A 228 19.81 0.97 -5.57
N ALA A 229 20.20 2.25 -5.61
CA ALA A 229 20.77 2.97 -4.47
C ALA A 229 19.97 2.80 -3.18
N LYS A 230 18.65 2.95 -3.25
CA LYS A 230 17.78 2.80 -2.08
C LYS A 230 17.87 1.42 -1.44
N ILE A 231 18.05 0.37 -2.25
CA ILE A 231 18.17 -1.00 -1.75
C ILE A 231 19.60 -1.28 -1.28
N ASP A 232 20.59 -0.86 -2.08
CA ASP A 232 21.99 -1.18 -1.79
C ASP A 232 22.47 -0.49 -0.49
N CYS A 233 21.99 0.73 -0.21
CA CYS A 233 22.36 1.54 0.95
C CYS A 233 21.46 1.34 2.19
N ALA A 234 20.29 0.74 2.06
CA ALA A 234 19.40 0.48 3.20
C ALA A 234 20.02 -0.55 4.17
N ASP A 235 19.85 -0.37 5.46
CA ASP A 235 20.20 -1.36 6.49
C ASP A 235 19.21 -2.52 6.47
N ALA A 236 17.91 -2.22 6.35
CA ALA A 236 16.87 -3.21 6.22
C ALA A 236 15.75 -2.72 5.28
N VAL A 237 15.03 -3.67 4.71
CA VAL A 237 13.83 -3.43 3.88
C VAL A 237 12.68 -4.25 4.45
N LEU A 238 11.68 -3.57 5.00
CA LEU A 238 10.47 -4.18 5.53
C LEU A 238 9.46 -4.35 4.39
N CYS A 239 9.07 -5.59 4.10
CA CYS A 239 8.09 -5.92 3.07
C CYS A 239 6.85 -6.53 3.72
N TYR A 240 5.68 -5.97 3.44
CA TYR A 240 4.43 -6.32 4.09
C TYR A 240 3.71 -7.47 3.39
N THR A 241 4.43 -8.55 3.16
CA THR A 241 3.96 -9.77 2.51
C THR A 241 4.62 -10.99 3.14
N VAL A 242 4.29 -12.17 2.65
CA VAL A 242 4.92 -13.46 3.02
C VAL A 242 5.26 -14.27 1.77
N PHE A 243 6.15 -15.25 1.89
CA PHE A 243 6.40 -16.19 0.80
C PHE A 243 5.12 -16.96 0.43
N GLY A 244 4.95 -17.17 -0.88
CA GLY A 244 3.75 -17.77 -1.46
C GLY A 244 2.73 -16.74 -1.96
N LEU A 245 2.70 -15.53 -1.35
CA LEU A 245 2.05 -14.35 -1.93
C LEU A 245 3.01 -13.57 -2.84
N GLU A 246 4.30 -13.54 -2.53
CA GLU A 246 5.32 -13.18 -3.51
C GLU A 246 5.86 -14.44 -4.18
N TYR A 247 6.19 -14.36 -5.47
CA TYR A 247 6.80 -15.45 -6.21
C TYR A 247 8.22 -15.72 -5.72
N PRO A 248 8.67 -16.98 -5.81
CA PRO A 248 10.04 -17.32 -5.40
C PRO A 248 11.07 -16.50 -6.16
N LEU A 249 11.88 -15.74 -5.44
CA LEU A 249 13.03 -15.00 -5.96
C LEU A 249 14.12 -14.95 -4.90
N PRO A 250 15.41 -14.86 -5.30
CA PRO A 250 16.49 -14.62 -4.35
C PRO A 250 16.32 -13.24 -3.71
N LEU A 251 16.13 -13.20 -2.39
CA LEU A 251 16.08 -11.97 -1.63
C LEU A 251 17.44 -11.73 -0.96
N PRO A 252 17.98 -10.50 -0.99
CA PRO A 252 19.09 -10.10 -0.14
C PRO A 252 18.72 -10.25 1.35
N ASP A 253 19.69 -10.57 2.22
CA ASP A 253 19.48 -10.81 3.66
C ASP A 253 18.79 -9.65 4.38
N LYS A 254 18.94 -8.43 3.90
CA LYS A 254 18.31 -7.22 4.42
C LYS A 254 16.80 -7.11 4.14
N PHE A 255 16.20 -8.01 3.33
CA PHE A 255 14.77 -8.05 3.06
C PHE A 255 14.07 -8.90 4.11
N HIS A 256 13.16 -8.28 4.85
CA HIS A 256 12.37 -8.94 5.88
C HIS A 256 10.90 -8.95 5.46
N LEU A 257 10.36 -10.13 5.22
CA LEU A 257 8.94 -10.32 4.93
C LEU A 257 8.20 -10.42 6.28
N VAL A 258 7.61 -9.32 6.71
CA VAL A 258 7.00 -9.22 8.05
C VAL A 258 5.49 -9.47 8.07
N GLY A 259 4.87 -9.72 6.90
CA GLY A 259 3.41 -9.86 6.81
C GLY A 259 2.68 -8.50 6.90
N ALA A 260 1.37 -8.54 7.02
CA ALA A 260 0.53 -7.33 7.10
C ALA A 260 0.84 -6.48 8.33
N ILE A 261 0.85 -5.17 8.16
CA ILE A 261 0.98 -4.21 9.26
C ILE A 261 -0.42 -3.88 9.77
N ILE A 262 -0.78 -4.46 10.91
CA ILE A 262 -2.09 -4.33 11.54
C ILE A 262 -1.93 -3.65 12.89
N PRO A 263 -2.71 -2.58 13.19
CA PRO A 263 -2.75 -1.96 14.52
C PRO A 263 -3.41 -2.88 15.54
N PRO A 264 -3.34 -2.56 16.83
CA PRO A 264 -4.19 -3.20 17.84
C PRO A 264 -5.67 -3.07 17.49
N LEU A 265 -6.45 -4.14 17.69
CA LEU A 265 -7.89 -4.18 17.43
C LEU A 265 -8.66 -4.43 18.74
N PRO A 266 -9.93 -3.98 18.85
CA PRO A 266 -10.69 -3.21 17.85
C PRO A 266 -10.22 -1.76 17.73
N GLU A 267 -10.39 -1.14 16.53
CA GLU A 267 -10.17 0.30 16.32
C GLU A 267 -11.48 1.11 16.52
N ALA A 268 -12.64 0.46 16.38
CA ALA A 268 -13.95 1.06 16.52
C ALA A 268 -14.68 0.52 17.77
N GLU A 269 -15.74 1.23 18.19
CA GLU A 269 -16.59 0.79 19.29
C GLU A 269 -17.26 -0.57 18.98
N GLU A 270 -17.11 -1.55 19.86
CA GLU A 270 -17.65 -2.91 19.70
C GLU A 270 -19.19 -2.92 19.60
N ASP A 271 -19.88 -2.03 20.33
CA ASP A 271 -21.34 -1.93 20.37
C ASP A 271 -21.93 -0.97 19.30
N GLY A 272 -21.17 -0.59 18.29
CA GLY A 272 -21.60 0.28 17.22
C GLY A 272 -22.76 -0.29 16.39
N GLU A 273 -23.51 0.57 15.71
CA GLU A 273 -24.63 0.16 14.85
C GLU A 273 -24.19 -0.82 13.75
N LEU A 274 -22.99 -0.61 13.20
CA LEU A 274 -22.42 -1.49 12.17
C LEU A 274 -22.07 -2.87 12.73
N SER A 275 -21.48 -2.94 13.92
CA SER A 275 -21.15 -4.20 14.59
C SER A 275 -22.41 -5.02 14.83
N ARG A 276 -23.47 -4.41 15.41
CA ARG A 276 -24.77 -5.09 15.60
C ARG A 276 -25.40 -5.58 14.30
N TRP A 277 -25.23 -4.82 13.21
CA TRP A 277 -25.72 -5.27 11.90
C TRP A 277 -24.91 -6.47 11.38
N LEU A 278 -23.60 -6.47 11.55
CA LEU A 278 -22.75 -7.60 11.19
C LEU A 278 -23.12 -8.85 11.99
N ASP A 279 -23.39 -8.73 13.29
CA ASP A 279 -23.84 -9.82 14.16
C ASP A 279 -25.17 -10.42 13.69
N ALA A 280 -26.10 -9.58 13.26
CA ALA A 280 -27.42 -10.01 12.80
C ALA A 280 -27.40 -10.68 11.41
N ASN A 281 -26.29 -10.59 10.66
CA ASN A 281 -26.17 -11.11 9.30
C ASN A 281 -25.09 -12.20 9.23
N PRO A 282 -25.44 -13.52 9.23
CA PRO A 282 -24.49 -14.61 9.40
C PRO A 282 -23.53 -14.82 8.21
N SER A 283 -23.79 -14.21 7.07
CA SER A 283 -22.92 -14.28 5.90
C SER A 283 -22.91 -12.96 5.16
N VAL A 284 -21.81 -12.23 5.25
CA VAL A 284 -21.64 -10.89 4.69
C VAL A 284 -20.53 -10.89 3.64
N VAL A 285 -20.84 -10.30 2.49
CA VAL A 285 -19.86 -9.89 1.47
C VAL A 285 -19.53 -8.42 1.73
N TYR A 286 -18.27 -8.12 1.98
CA TYR A 286 -17.82 -6.73 2.11
C TYR A 286 -17.27 -6.21 0.79
N ILE A 287 -17.77 -5.06 0.33
CA ILE A 287 -17.29 -4.33 -0.85
C ILE A 287 -16.59 -3.06 -0.40
N GLY A 288 -15.26 -3.02 -0.60
CA GLY A 288 -14.41 -1.88 -0.25
C GLY A 288 -13.36 -1.64 -1.34
N LEU A 289 -13.70 -0.81 -2.33
CA LEU A 289 -12.87 -0.58 -3.52
C LEU A 289 -11.76 0.47 -3.32
N GLY A 290 -11.44 0.79 -2.07
CA GLY A 290 -10.39 1.77 -1.72
C GLY A 290 -10.88 3.22 -1.86
N THR A 291 -9.95 4.16 -1.66
CA THR A 291 -10.24 5.61 -1.65
C THR A 291 -10.10 6.27 -3.03
N ILE A 292 -9.43 5.61 -3.97
CA ILE A 292 -9.09 6.18 -5.28
C ILE A 292 -10.11 5.75 -6.37
N THR A 293 -10.79 4.62 -6.18
CA THR A 293 -11.71 4.07 -7.19
C THR A 293 -12.88 5.01 -7.43
N ARG A 294 -13.06 5.39 -8.71
CA ARG A 294 -14.20 6.18 -9.18
C ARG A 294 -15.11 5.27 -9.99
N LEU A 295 -16.32 5.04 -9.47
CA LEU A 295 -17.33 4.24 -10.17
C LEU A 295 -18.14 5.12 -11.11
N THR A 296 -18.60 4.51 -12.20
CA THR A 296 -19.60 5.08 -13.09
C THR A 296 -21.00 4.65 -12.66
N ARG A 297 -22.05 5.38 -13.10
CA ARG A 297 -23.43 4.99 -12.81
C ARG A 297 -23.78 3.55 -13.23
N PRO A 298 -23.40 3.06 -14.43
CA PRO A 298 -23.63 1.65 -14.78
C PRO A 298 -22.96 0.67 -13.82
N GLU A 299 -21.74 0.97 -13.34
CA GLU A 299 -21.03 0.11 -12.39
C GLU A 299 -21.69 0.10 -11.01
N VAL A 300 -22.20 1.26 -10.55
CA VAL A 300 -22.97 1.34 -9.31
C VAL A 300 -24.24 0.49 -9.42
N HIS A 301 -24.97 0.59 -10.53
CA HIS A 301 -26.18 -0.22 -10.76
C HIS A 301 -25.85 -1.72 -10.89
N ALA A 302 -24.71 -2.07 -11.51
CA ALA A 302 -24.27 -3.46 -11.57
C ALA A 302 -23.99 -4.04 -10.18
N LEU A 303 -23.37 -3.27 -9.26
CA LEU A 303 -23.14 -3.69 -7.88
C LEU A 303 -24.43 -3.81 -7.06
N VAL A 304 -25.42 -2.97 -7.30
CA VAL A 304 -26.77 -3.12 -6.71
C VAL A 304 -27.41 -4.42 -7.21
N GLU A 305 -27.27 -4.72 -8.49
CA GLU A 305 -27.76 -5.98 -9.08
C GLU A 305 -27.03 -7.20 -8.51
N VAL A 306 -25.71 -7.11 -8.26
CA VAL A 306 -24.94 -8.16 -7.55
C VAL A 306 -25.57 -8.41 -6.17
N ALA A 307 -25.84 -7.37 -5.40
CA ALA A 307 -26.47 -7.50 -4.09
C ALA A 307 -27.86 -8.15 -4.19
N ARG A 308 -28.68 -7.75 -5.16
CA ARG A 308 -30.01 -8.33 -5.40
C ARG A 308 -29.94 -9.84 -5.69
N ARG A 309 -28.96 -10.30 -6.47
CA ARG A 309 -28.79 -11.73 -6.80
C ARG A 309 -28.23 -12.57 -5.65
N LEU A 310 -27.58 -11.92 -4.67
CA LEU A 310 -27.11 -12.58 -3.47
C LEU A 310 -28.17 -12.66 -2.36
N ASP A 311 -29.32 -12.00 -2.56
CA ASP A 311 -30.40 -11.98 -1.57
C ASP A 311 -30.90 -13.39 -1.19
N GLY A 312 -31.30 -13.54 0.06
CA GLY A 312 -31.68 -14.84 0.64
C GLY A 312 -30.50 -15.77 1.00
N ARG A 313 -29.28 -15.48 0.52
CA ARG A 313 -28.06 -16.24 0.87
C ARG A 313 -27.02 -15.42 1.61
N HIS A 314 -26.80 -14.20 1.17
CA HIS A 314 -25.73 -13.33 1.67
C HIS A 314 -26.22 -11.89 1.79
N SER A 315 -25.78 -11.20 2.82
CA SER A 315 -25.92 -9.75 2.95
C SER A 315 -24.68 -9.07 2.37
N VAL A 316 -24.86 -7.86 1.89
CA VAL A 316 -23.78 -7.07 1.28
C VAL A 316 -23.58 -5.78 2.08
N LEU A 317 -22.38 -5.60 2.61
CA LEU A 317 -21.92 -4.33 3.16
C LEU A 317 -21.07 -3.62 2.09
N TRP A 318 -21.49 -2.45 1.66
CA TRP A 318 -20.77 -1.70 0.64
C TRP A 318 -20.32 -0.33 1.15
N LYS A 319 -19.00 -0.12 1.25
CA LYS A 319 -18.42 1.19 1.50
C LYS A 319 -18.40 1.99 0.20
N LEU A 320 -19.35 2.93 0.05
CA LEU A 320 -19.49 3.79 -1.12
C LEU A 320 -19.44 5.27 -0.68
N PRO A 321 -18.41 6.04 -1.08
CA PRO A 321 -18.29 7.45 -0.73
C PRO A 321 -19.53 8.27 -1.07
N THR A 322 -19.84 9.26 -0.25
CA THR A 322 -21.08 10.09 -0.36
C THR A 322 -21.26 10.67 -1.76
N GLU A 323 -20.17 11.13 -2.39
CA GLU A 323 -20.21 11.73 -3.73
C GLU A 323 -20.66 10.73 -4.80
N GLN A 324 -20.40 9.45 -4.59
CA GLN A 324 -20.78 8.38 -5.51
C GLN A 324 -22.16 7.81 -5.22
N GLN A 325 -22.71 8.00 -4.01
CA GLN A 325 -24.06 7.54 -3.64
C GLN A 325 -25.16 8.22 -4.46
N ARG A 326 -24.92 9.42 -5.01
CA ARG A 326 -25.83 10.09 -5.94
C ARG A 326 -26.14 9.32 -7.23
N MET A 327 -25.35 8.27 -7.52
CA MET A 327 -25.53 7.39 -8.67
C MET A 327 -26.40 6.17 -8.36
N LEU A 328 -26.75 5.94 -7.10
CA LEU A 328 -27.62 4.84 -6.68
C LEU A 328 -29.01 4.96 -7.30
N PRO A 329 -29.71 3.82 -7.51
CA PRO A 329 -31.14 3.80 -7.74
C PRO A 329 -31.92 4.44 -6.59
N PRO A 330 -33.21 4.79 -6.78
CA PRO A 330 -34.11 5.17 -5.70
C PRO A 330 -34.08 4.18 -4.54
N ARG A 331 -34.24 4.68 -3.31
CA ARG A 331 -34.07 3.86 -2.10
C ARG A 331 -35.02 2.65 -2.03
N ASP A 332 -36.19 2.77 -2.58
CA ASP A 332 -37.22 1.72 -2.68
C ASP A 332 -36.88 0.64 -3.69
N GLU A 333 -35.92 0.89 -4.59
CA GLU A 333 -35.40 -0.09 -5.54
C GLU A 333 -34.16 -0.83 -5.03
N LEU A 334 -33.58 -0.42 -3.88
CA LEU A 334 -32.44 -1.08 -3.30
C LEU A 334 -32.85 -2.41 -2.65
N PRO A 335 -32.05 -3.50 -2.84
CA PRO A 335 -32.33 -4.79 -2.23
C PRO A 335 -32.18 -4.72 -0.70
N ALA A 336 -33.03 -5.46 0.03
CA ALA A 336 -33.09 -5.42 1.49
C ALA A 336 -31.81 -5.95 2.17
N ASN A 337 -31.07 -6.81 1.49
CA ASN A 337 -29.81 -7.38 1.96
C ASN A 337 -28.60 -6.46 1.73
N LEU A 338 -28.79 -5.25 1.18
CA LEU A 338 -27.71 -4.30 0.88
C LEU A 338 -27.66 -3.19 1.94
N ARG A 339 -26.54 -3.12 2.67
CA ARG A 339 -26.19 -1.99 3.53
C ARG A 339 -25.11 -1.14 2.87
N ILE A 340 -25.35 0.16 2.78
CA ILE A 340 -24.41 1.14 2.19
C ILE A 340 -23.92 2.06 3.29
N GLU A 341 -22.59 2.15 3.43
CA GLU A 341 -21.93 3.08 4.33
C GLU A 341 -21.04 4.03 3.51
N SER A 342 -21.13 5.33 3.80
CA SER A 342 -20.20 6.30 3.18
C SER A 342 -18.77 6.10 3.66
N TRP A 343 -18.65 5.70 4.91
CA TRP A 343 -17.41 5.37 5.60
C TRP A 343 -17.66 4.27 6.62
N VAL A 344 -16.72 3.38 6.82
CA VAL A 344 -16.74 2.42 7.91
C VAL A 344 -15.74 2.88 8.98
N PRO A 345 -16.09 2.84 10.28
CA PRO A 345 -15.20 3.30 11.36
C PRO A 345 -13.82 2.63 11.32
N SER A 346 -13.79 1.32 11.09
CA SER A 346 -12.58 0.55 10.85
C SER A 346 -12.83 -0.53 9.80
N GLN A 347 -12.05 -0.53 8.72
CA GLN A 347 -12.07 -1.61 7.74
C GLN A 347 -11.55 -2.92 8.35
N LEU A 348 -10.60 -2.82 9.26
CA LEU A 348 -9.97 -3.98 9.89
C LEU A 348 -10.95 -4.70 10.83
N ASP A 349 -11.77 -3.96 11.59
CA ASP A 349 -12.80 -4.55 12.44
C ASP A 349 -13.89 -5.24 11.61
N VAL A 350 -14.29 -4.62 10.48
CA VAL A 350 -15.19 -5.28 9.52
C VAL A 350 -14.59 -6.59 9.00
N LEU A 351 -13.33 -6.57 8.59
CA LEU A 351 -12.64 -7.77 8.08
C LEU A 351 -12.40 -8.81 9.17
N ALA A 352 -12.17 -8.40 10.41
CA ALA A 352 -12.01 -9.28 11.56
C ALA A 352 -13.31 -10.02 11.91
N HIS A 353 -14.46 -9.44 11.58
CA HIS A 353 -15.75 -9.99 11.98
C HIS A 353 -15.97 -11.38 11.36
N PRO A 354 -16.41 -12.40 12.16
CA PRO A 354 -16.54 -13.78 11.69
C PRO A 354 -17.60 -13.97 10.60
N ASN A 355 -18.63 -13.12 10.59
CA ASN A 355 -19.69 -13.17 9.60
C ASN A 355 -19.31 -12.56 8.25
N VAL A 356 -18.22 -11.80 8.15
CA VAL A 356 -17.65 -11.38 6.87
C VAL A 356 -16.95 -12.57 6.23
N ARG A 357 -17.48 -13.03 5.08
CA ARG A 357 -17.05 -14.27 4.42
C ARG A 357 -16.24 -14.04 3.15
N LEU A 358 -16.36 -12.87 2.57
CA LEU A 358 -15.73 -12.51 1.30
C LEU A 358 -15.42 -11.01 1.28
N PHE A 359 -14.29 -10.64 0.68
CA PHE A 359 -13.90 -9.26 0.48
C PHE A 359 -13.75 -8.93 -1.01
N PHE A 360 -14.54 -7.97 -1.51
CA PHE A 360 -14.38 -7.42 -2.84
C PHE A 360 -13.61 -6.11 -2.77
N ASN A 361 -12.40 -6.10 -3.33
CA ASN A 361 -11.51 -4.95 -3.27
C ASN A 361 -10.82 -4.63 -4.60
N HIS A 362 -10.01 -3.60 -4.63
CA HIS A 362 -9.32 -3.11 -5.82
C HIS A 362 -7.90 -3.70 -6.01
N GLY A 363 -7.43 -4.54 -5.10
CA GLY A 363 -6.09 -5.14 -5.15
C GLY A 363 -4.95 -4.22 -4.71
N GLY A 364 -5.24 -3.12 -4.02
CA GLY A 364 -4.19 -2.34 -3.36
C GLY A 364 -3.49 -3.19 -2.29
N ALA A 365 -2.17 -3.05 -2.16
CA ALA A 365 -1.36 -3.94 -1.33
C ALA A 365 -1.88 -4.08 0.12
N ASN A 366 -2.19 -2.96 0.80
CA ASN A 366 -2.72 -3.02 2.17
C ASN A 366 -4.05 -3.78 2.21
N ALA A 367 -5.03 -3.40 1.41
CA ALA A 367 -6.35 -4.04 1.41
C ALA A 367 -6.27 -5.54 1.09
N PHE A 368 -5.39 -5.94 0.16
CA PHE A 368 -5.15 -7.34 -0.17
C PHE A 368 -4.60 -8.12 1.05
N HIS A 369 -3.56 -7.59 1.70
CA HIS A 369 -2.94 -8.24 2.85
C HIS A 369 -3.81 -8.16 4.11
N GLU A 370 -4.55 -7.08 4.33
CA GLU A 370 -5.55 -6.96 5.39
C GLU A 370 -6.63 -8.03 5.26
N GLY A 371 -7.23 -8.17 4.08
CA GLY A 371 -8.22 -9.23 3.83
C GLY A 371 -7.68 -10.63 4.11
N LEU A 372 -6.45 -10.93 3.69
CA LEU A 372 -5.83 -12.22 3.94
C LEU A 372 -5.40 -12.42 5.40
N TYR A 373 -5.00 -11.37 6.11
CA TYR A 373 -4.69 -11.47 7.53
C TYR A 373 -5.87 -11.99 8.37
N PHE A 374 -7.09 -11.65 7.93
CA PHE A 374 -8.33 -12.16 8.54
C PHE A 374 -8.91 -13.40 7.83
N GLY A 375 -8.14 -14.05 6.98
CA GLY A 375 -8.56 -15.29 6.30
C GLY A 375 -9.73 -15.12 5.33
N LYS A 376 -9.88 -13.95 4.72
CA LYS A 376 -10.99 -13.68 3.79
C LYS A 376 -10.58 -13.98 2.35
N PRO A 377 -11.25 -14.91 1.65
CA PRO A 377 -11.17 -15.02 0.20
C PRO A 377 -11.52 -13.69 -0.46
N GLN A 378 -10.94 -13.41 -1.64
CA GLN A 378 -11.11 -12.10 -2.25
C GLN A 378 -11.54 -12.19 -3.72
N ILE A 379 -12.41 -11.28 -4.12
CA ILE A 379 -12.58 -10.93 -5.53
C ILE A 379 -11.89 -9.59 -5.75
N ILE A 380 -11.10 -9.48 -6.82
CA ILE A 380 -10.24 -8.31 -7.04
C ILE A 380 -10.57 -7.65 -8.38
N ARG A 381 -10.78 -6.33 -8.33
CA ARG A 381 -10.87 -5.46 -9.50
C ARG A 381 -9.64 -4.57 -9.59
N PRO A 382 -8.54 -5.03 -10.20
CA PRO A 382 -7.33 -4.22 -10.31
C PRO A 382 -7.52 -3.11 -11.34
N LEU A 383 -7.25 -1.85 -10.99
CA LEU A 383 -7.42 -0.71 -11.88
C LEU A 383 -6.13 -0.04 -12.29
N TRP A 384 -5.08 -0.10 -11.44
CA TRP A 384 -3.80 0.55 -11.74
C TRP A 384 -2.62 -0.26 -11.25
N VAL A 385 -1.48 0.02 -11.80
CA VAL A 385 -0.10 -0.43 -11.51
C VAL A 385 0.02 -1.73 -10.70
N ASP A 386 0.44 -1.66 -9.46
CA ASP A 386 0.72 -2.79 -8.56
C ASP A 386 -0.51 -3.64 -8.22
N CYS A 387 -1.73 -3.08 -8.31
CA CYS A 387 -2.97 -3.84 -8.09
C CYS A 387 -3.09 -5.05 -9.03
N TYR A 388 -2.58 -4.96 -10.27
CA TYR A 388 -2.56 -6.09 -11.19
C TYR A 388 -1.61 -7.18 -10.75
N ASP A 389 -0.48 -6.78 -10.18
CA ASP A 389 0.52 -7.73 -9.70
C ASP A 389 0.01 -8.43 -8.43
N GLN A 390 -0.65 -7.71 -7.53
CA GLN A 390 -1.31 -8.31 -6.35
C GLN A 390 -2.45 -9.25 -6.75
N ALA A 391 -3.29 -8.84 -7.70
CA ALA A 391 -4.41 -9.64 -8.16
C ALA A 391 -3.95 -11.01 -8.74
N ILE A 392 -2.91 -11.02 -9.57
CA ILE A 392 -2.40 -12.27 -10.13
C ILE A 392 -1.71 -13.15 -9.08
N ARG A 393 -1.02 -12.56 -8.06
CA ARG A 393 -0.50 -13.32 -6.91
C ARG A 393 -1.62 -13.99 -6.14
N GLY A 394 -2.72 -13.28 -5.91
CA GLY A 394 -3.89 -13.81 -5.24
C GLY A 394 -4.53 -14.97 -6.01
N VAL A 395 -4.62 -14.88 -7.33
CA VAL A 395 -5.13 -15.97 -8.19
C VAL A 395 -4.19 -17.19 -8.16
N ASP A 396 -2.89 -16.96 -8.36
CA ASP A 396 -1.89 -18.05 -8.40
C ASP A 396 -1.72 -18.74 -7.04
N SER A 397 -1.96 -18.01 -5.93
CA SER A 397 -1.93 -18.57 -4.58
C SER A 397 -3.26 -19.24 -4.15
N GLY A 398 -4.32 -19.14 -4.96
CA GLY A 398 -5.61 -19.75 -4.69
C GLY A 398 -6.47 -19.04 -3.65
N VAL A 399 -6.20 -17.76 -3.37
CA VAL A 399 -6.95 -16.96 -2.37
C VAL A 399 -7.94 -16.00 -3.00
N SER A 400 -7.89 -15.80 -4.31
CA SER A 400 -8.74 -14.83 -4.97
C SER A 400 -9.14 -15.22 -6.40
N LEU A 401 -10.15 -14.53 -6.90
CA LEU A 401 -10.48 -14.43 -8.32
C LEU A 401 -10.45 -12.98 -8.74
N THR A 402 -10.23 -12.74 -10.04
CA THR A 402 -10.18 -11.39 -10.62
C THR A 402 -11.35 -11.20 -11.56
N VAL A 403 -11.99 -10.03 -11.57
CA VAL A 403 -13.02 -9.70 -12.56
C VAL A 403 -12.45 -9.82 -13.98
N ASP A 404 -13.27 -10.26 -14.95
CA ASP A 404 -12.82 -10.53 -16.32
C ASP A 404 -12.36 -9.26 -17.04
N ASP A 405 -13.09 -8.17 -16.88
CA ASP A 405 -12.71 -6.85 -17.40
C ASP A 405 -12.66 -5.81 -16.27
N PRO A 406 -11.47 -5.44 -15.80
CA PRO A 406 -11.33 -4.43 -14.74
C PRO A 406 -11.86 -3.03 -15.12
N GLN A 407 -12.06 -2.75 -16.41
CA GLN A 407 -12.57 -1.45 -16.88
C GLN A 407 -14.08 -1.28 -16.70
N THR A 408 -14.77 -2.37 -16.42
CA THR A 408 -16.23 -2.39 -16.22
C THR A 408 -16.58 -3.35 -15.09
N ILE A 409 -17.76 -3.19 -14.49
CA ILE A 409 -18.32 -4.19 -13.58
C ILE A 409 -19.48 -4.87 -14.30
N ASP A 410 -19.32 -6.15 -14.56
CA ASP A 410 -20.37 -7.03 -15.06
C ASP A 410 -20.95 -7.82 -13.89
N ALA A 411 -22.27 -7.66 -13.66
CA ALA A 411 -22.95 -8.33 -12.56
C ALA A 411 -22.91 -9.86 -12.69
N ASP A 412 -23.01 -10.41 -13.91
CA ASP A 412 -22.96 -11.86 -14.16
C ASP A 412 -21.60 -12.43 -13.78
N ASP A 413 -20.51 -11.76 -14.19
CA ASP A 413 -19.15 -12.13 -13.87
C ASP A 413 -18.89 -12.07 -12.36
N VAL A 414 -19.28 -10.96 -11.71
CA VAL A 414 -19.04 -10.75 -10.28
C VAL A 414 -19.82 -11.75 -9.44
N VAL A 415 -21.11 -11.97 -9.73
CA VAL A 415 -21.94 -12.96 -9.01
C VAL A 415 -21.38 -14.37 -9.15
N ALA A 416 -21.02 -14.78 -10.38
CA ALA A 416 -20.45 -16.11 -10.61
C ALA A 416 -19.16 -16.34 -9.80
N LYS A 417 -18.28 -15.32 -9.72
CA LYS A 417 -17.02 -15.40 -8.97
C LYS A 417 -17.24 -15.35 -7.46
N MET A 418 -18.16 -14.49 -6.98
CA MET A 418 -18.52 -14.45 -5.55
C MET A 418 -19.12 -15.80 -5.11
N THR A 419 -20.04 -16.34 -5.88
CA THR A 419 -20.63 -17.66 -5.60
C THR A 419 -19.56 -18.74 -5.54
N ARG A 420 -18.65 -18.79 -6.50
CA ARG A 420 -17.54 -19.75 -6.49
C ARG A 420 -16.63 -19.58 -5.26
N LEU A 421 -16.25 -18.36 -4.89
CA LEU A 421 -15.40 -18.09 -3.72
C LEU A 421 -16.09 -18.47 -2.40
N LEU A 422 -17.42 -18.37 -2.34
CA LEU A 422 -18.21 -18.67 -1.15
C LEU A 422 -18.55 -20.16 -1.03
N ASP A 423 -18.79 -20.84 -2.17
CA ASP A 423 -19.24 -22.24 -2.20
C ASP A 423 -18.07 -23.24 -2.24
N ASP A 424 -16.89 -22.85 -2.79
CA ASP A 424 -15.69 -23.70 -2.82
C ASP A 424 -14.81 -23.44 -1.59
N PRO A 425 -14.75 -24.39 -0.62
CA PRO A 425 -14.03 -24.20 0.62
C PRO A 425 -12.51 -24.03 0.45
N SER A 426 -11.95 -24.47 -0.68
CA SER A 426 -10.51 -24.39 -0.93
C SER A 426 -9.97 -22.96 -0.89
N PHE A 427 -10.75 -21.98 -1.34
CA PHE A 427 -10.35 -20.57 -1.27
C PHE A 427 -10.24 -20.06 0.18
N ARG A 428 -11.19 -20.46 1.03
CA ARG A 428 -11.15 -20.10 2.45
C ARG A 428 -9.98 -20.78 3.15
N GLU A 429 -9.78 -22.06 2.92
CA GLU A 429 -8.66 -22.82 3.49
C GLU A 429 -7.32 -22.20 3.11
N ARG A 430 -7.18 -21.77 1.85
CA ARG A 430 -5.97 -21.06 1.39
C ARG A 430 -5.83 -19.68 2.01
N ALA A 431 -6.92 -18.93 2.15
CA ALA A 431 -6.89 -17.62 2.79
C ALA A 431 -6.53 -17.74 4.30
N GLU A 432 -7.06 -18.75 5.00
CA GLU A 432 -6.73 -19.06 6.40
C GLU A 432 -5.26 -19.48 6.56
N PHE A 433 -4.72 -20.29 5.64
CA PHE A 433 -3.30 -20.63 5.60
C PHE A 433 -2.41 -19.38 5.52
N PHE A 434 -2.72 -18.45 4.63
CA PHE A 434 -1.96 -17.20 4.53
C PHE A 434 -2.22 -16.25 5.70
N ALA A 435 -3.39 -16.29 6.33
CA ALA A 435 -3.64 -15.55 7.56
C ALA A 435 -2.70 -15.99 8.67
N GLU A 436 -2.50 -17.30 8.84
CA GLU A 436 -1.56 -17.84 9.82
C GLU A 436 -0.12 -17.45 9.48
N ALA A 437 0.31 -17.66 8.23
CA ALA A 437 1.64 -17.28 7.78
C ALA A 437 1.95 -15.77 7.99
N GLN A 438 0.96 -14.89 7.78
CA GLN A 438 1.14 -13.45 8.05
C GLN A 438 1.23 -13.14 9.55
N ARG A 439 0.45 -13.81 10.38
CA ARG A 439 0.53 -13.65 11.84
C ARG A 439 1.86 -14.18 12.40
N GLU A 440 2.35 -15.32 11.89
CA GLU A 440 3.66 -15.88 12.24
C GLU A 440 4.83 -14.97 11.84
N ALA A 441 4.71 -14.28 10.70
CA ALA A 441 5.70 -13.29 10.26
C ALA A 441 5.80 -12.08 11.20
N GLY A 442 4.81 -11.86 12.10
CA GLY A 442 4.87 -10.95 13.22
C GLY A 442 4.39 -9.52 12.94
N GLY A 443 4.16 -9.13 11.70
CA GLY A 443 3.57 -7.85 11.30
C GLY A 443 4.21 -6.63 11.95
N THR A 444 3.37 -5.80 12.54
CA THR A 444 3.77 -4.56 13.23
C THR A 444 4.82 -4.81 14.31
N ARG A 445 4.68 -5.91 15.08
CA ARG A 445 5.63 -6.25 16.13
C ARG A 445 7.01 -6.56 15.57
N ALA A 446 7.10 -7.40 14.54
CA ALA A 446 8.36 -7.77 13.91
C ALA A 446 9.03 -6.55 13.24
N ALA A 447 8.25 -5.68 12.61
CA ALA A 447 8.77 -4.44 12.03
C ALA A 447 9.38 -3.52 13.10
N ALA A 448 8.69 -3.36 14.23
CA ALA A 448 9.20 -2.57 15.37
C ALA A 448 10.47 -3.20 15.97
N ASP A 449 10.52 -4.53 16.13
CA ASP A 449 11.70 -5.25 16.65
C ASP A 449 12.92 -5.06 15.73
N LEU A 450 12.74 -5.12 14.42
CA LEU A 450 13.81 -4.90 13.43
C LEU A 450 14.34 -3.46 13.47
N ILE A 451 13.46 -2.48 13.64
CA ILE A 451 13.86 -1.07 13.78
C ILE A 451 14.65 -0.86 15.08
N LEU A 452 14.11 -1.31 16.22
CA LEU A 452 14.78 -1.16 17.52
C LEU A 452 16.08 -1.98 17.62
N GLY A 453 16.18 -3.07 16.87
CA GLY A 453 17.39 -3.89 16.76
C GLY A 453 18.50 -3.27 15.91
N ASN A 454 18.23 -2.16 15.20
CA ASN A 454 19.22 -1.54 14.33
C ASN A 454 20.46 -1.07 15.13
N PRO A 455 21.68 -1.37 14.66
CA PRO A 455 22.90 -0.95 15.36
C PRO A 455 23.02 0.55 15.57
N ALA A 456 22.41 1.38 14.73
CA ALA A 456 22.43 2.83 14.83
C ALA A 456 21.70 3.38 16.08
N LEU A 457 20.82 2.58 16.70
CA LEU A 457 20.09 2.93 17.91
C LEU A 457 20.73 2.38 19.21
N LYS A 458 21.83 1.65 19.08
CA LYS A 458 22.61 1.09 20.19
C LYS A 458 23.77 2.00 20.55
#